data_5dd3c033d20c7fc0c1b74aaa551f39bc
#
_entry.id   5dd3c033d20c7fc0c1b74aaa551f39bc
#
_cell.length_a   1.000
_cell.length_b   1.000
_cell.length_c   1.000
_cell.angle_alpha   90.00
_cell.angle_beta   90.00
_cell.angle_gamma   90.00
#
_symmetry.space_group_name_H-M   'P 1'
#
loop_
_entity.id
_entity.type
_entity.pdbx_description
1 polymer ?
#
loop_
_entity_poly.entity_id
_entity_poly.type
_entity_poly.pdbx_seq_one_letter_code
_entity_poly.pdbx_strand_id
1 'polypeptide(L)'
;GPIYHTRYCYWPISRLTGWVKINITTEDIIYRIVASSVRNRWGDPDIGGLIIAAYQGEADGDKVIRLVRRQSYRGSRLGPVGISVPSTPTGTYIASPQFFITGCSEHSLPGSYCALSGVPDAHVSGAMPGLFIRTS
;
A
#
# COMPACT_ATOMS: atom_id res chain seq x y z
N GLY A 1 -1.96 -32.50 13.04
CA GLY A 1 -0.73 -32.44 12.34
C GLY A 1 0.44 -32.44 13.27
N PRO A 2 1.52 -32.49 12.69
CA PRO A 2 2.71 -32.39 13.45
C PRO A 2 2.67 -31.09 14.14
N ILE A 3 2.69 -31.31 15.36
CA ILE A 3 2.40 -30.27 15.96
C ILE A 3 3.49 -29.48 16.33
N TYR A 4 4.69 -29.92 16.22
CA TYR A 4 5.76 -29.20 16.55
C TYR A 4 5.55 -27.77 16.23
N HIS A 5 5.37 -27.34 15.11
CA HIS A 5 5.14 -25.95 14.79
C HIS A 5 4.12 -25.75 13.72
N THR A 6 3.45 -26.81 13.35
CA THR A 6 2.46 -26.71 12.29
C THR A 6 1.16 -26.21 12.87
N ARG A 7 0.65 -25.16 12.27
CA ARG A 7 -0.65 -24.61 12.54
C ARG A 7 -1.52 -24.78 11.33
N TYR A 8 -2.77 -24.99 11.57
CA TYR A 8 -3.74 -25.19 10.50
C TYR A 8 -4.68 -24.01 10.48
N CYS A 9 -4.67 -23.31 9.36
CA CYS A 9 -5.62 -22.27 9.06
C CYS A 9 -6.70 -22.83 8.16
N TYR A 10 -7.93 -22.57 8.49
CA TYR A 10 -9.07 -23.07 7.73
C TYR A 10 -9.79 -21.89 7.09
N TRP A 11 -9.85 -21.90 5.77
CA TRP A 11 -10.49 -20.86 4.99
C TRP A 11 -11.72 -21.39 4.32
N PRO A 12 -12.82 -20.63 4.31
CA PRO A 12 -13.93 -21.01 3.47
C PRO A 12 -13.54 -20.75 2.02
N ILE A 13 -13.23 -21.80 1.29
CA ILE A 13 -12.93 -21.67 -0.11
C ILE A 13 -14.18 -21.40 -0.85
N SER A 14 -15.19 -22.12 -0.52
CA SER A 14 -16.47 -22.02 -1.13
C SER A 14 -17.50 -22.44 -0.11
N ARG A 15 -18.68 -21.90 -0.23
CA ARG A 15 -19.78 -22.31 0.62
C ARG A 15 -20.23 -23.74 0.35
N LEU A 16 -19.89 -24.27 -0.81
CA LEU A 16 -20.23 -25.62 -1.18
C LEU A 16 -19.23 -26.62 -0.66
N THR A 17 -17.98 -26.25 -0.57
CA THR A 17 -16.92 -27.15 -0.16
C THR A 17 -16.48 -26.97 1.29
N GLY A 18 -16.93 -25.89 1.93
CA GLY A 18 -16.56 -25.62 3.31
C GLY A 18 -15.16 -25.04 3.44
N TRP A 19 -14.32 -25.69 4.22
CA TRP A 19 -13.01 -25.17 4.59
C TRP A 19 -11.89 -25.93 3.92
N VAL A 20 -10.88 -25.18 3.51
CA VAL A 20 -9.61 -25.75 3.11
C VAL A 20 -8.62 -25.57 4.23
N LYS A 21 -7.92 -26.65 4.52
CA LYS A 21 -6.86 -26.64 5.50
C LYS A 21 -5.59 -26.13 4.85
N ILE A 22 -5.03 -25.05 5.41
CA ILE A 22 -3.77 -24.51 5.01
C ILE A 22 -2.72 -24.88 6.05
N ASN A 23 -1.64 -25.50 5.59
CA ASN A 23 -0.59 -26.01 6.45
C ASN A 23 0.53 -24.98 6.53
N ILE A 24 0.65 -24.29 7.64
CA ILE A 24 1.63 -23.23 7.85
C ILE A 24 2.36 -23.51 9.16
N THR A 25 3.69 -23.47 9.13
CA THR A 25 4.49 -23.59 10.34
C THR A 25 4.76 -22.21 10.96
N THR A 26 5.07 -22.20 12.23
CA THR A 26 5.47 -20.97 12.92
C THR A 26 6.75 -20.40 12.34
N GLU A 27 7.70 -21.26 11.97
CA GLU A 27 8.93 -20.84 11.32
C GLU A 27 8.67 -20.20 9.97
N ASP A 28 7.73 -20.69 9.19
CA ASP A 28 7.36 -20.08 7.91
C ASP A 28 6.82 -18.68 8.11
N ILE A 29 6.00 -18.47 9.11
CA ILE A 29 5.47 -17.16 9.43
C ILE A 29 6.60 -16.21 9.85
N ILE A 30 7.46 -16.64 10.74
CA ILE A 30 8.60 -15.84 11.20
C ILE A 30 9.53 -15.52 10.04
N TYR A 31 9.85 -16.51 9.22
CA TYR A 31 10.71 -16.31 8.06
C TYR A 31 10.14 -15.25 7.12
N ARG A 32 8.85 -15.29 6.83
CA ARG A 32 8.21 -14.31 5.95
C ARG A 32 8.24 -12.91 6.54
N ILE A 33 8.02 -12.78 7.83
CA ILE A 33 8.10 -11.48 8.50
C ILE A 33 9.52 -10.93 8.42
N VAL A 34 10.52 -11.73 8.75
CA VAL A 34 11.91 -11.30 8.70
C VAL A 34 12.35 -11.00 7.27
N ALA A 35 12.03 -11.87 6.34
CA ALA A 35 12.39 -11.68 4.94
C ALA A 35 11.74 -10.42 4.36
N SER A 36 10.50 -10.17 4.69
CA SER A 36 9.81 -8.96 4.27
C SER A 36 10.48 -7.72 4.86
N SER A 37 10.81 -7.73 6.15
CA SER A 37 11.46 -6.61 6.81
C SER A 37 12.84 -6.31 6.23
N VAL A 38 13.61 -7.33 5.86
CA VAL A 38 14.94 -7.17 5.28
C VAL A 38 14.89 -6.72 3.83
N ARG A 39 13.96 -7.26 3.04
CA ARG A 39 13.88 -6.98 1.61
C ARG A 39 13.18 -5.68 1.28
N ASN A 40 12.33 -5.21 2.17
CA ASN A 40 11.44 -4.11 1.88
C ASN A 40 11.63 -2.96 2.86
N ARG A 41 12.77 -2.31 2.73
CA ARG A 41 13.08 -1.13 3.57
C ARG A 41 12.12 0.04 3.35
N TRP A 42 11.38 0.03 2.26
CA TRP A 42 10.40 1.05 1.96
C TRP A 42 9.05 0.81 2.66
N GLY A 43 8.87 -0.39 3.22
CA GLY A 43 7.62 -0.73 3.87
C GLY A 43 6.47 -0.96 2.90
N ASP A 44 6.77 -1.44 1.69
CA ASP A 44 5.73 -1.73 0.72
C ASP A 44 4.79 -2.81 1.24
N PRO A 45 3.48 -2.67 1.02
CA PRO A 45 2.53 -3.59 1.59
C PRO A 45 2.50 -4.93 0.86
N ASP A 46 2.14 -5.98 1.59
CA ASP A 46 1.73 -7.25 0.99
C ASP A 46 0.31 -7.15 0.46
N ILE A 47 -0.12 -8.17 -0.30
CA ILE A 47 -1.50 -8.24 -0.80
C ILE A 47 -2.47 -8.13 0.36
N GLY A 48 -3.44 -7.24 0.25
CA GLY A 48 -4.38 -6.91 1.31
C GLY A 48 -3.90 -5.83 2.27
N GLY A 49 -2.65 -5.40 2.16
CA GLY A 49 -2.11 -4.32 2.99
C GLY A 49 -2.56 -2.94 2.53
N LEU A 50 -2.61 -2.02 3.48
CA LEU A 50 -2.98 -0.62 3.25
C LEU A 50 -1.75 0.26 3.18
N ILE A 51 -1.80 1.29 2.34
CA ILE A 51 -0.73 2.27 2.24
C ILE A 51 -1.29 3.62 1.81
N ILE A 52 -0.69 4.70 2.32
CA ILE A 52 -0.85 6.02 1.76
C ILE A 52 0.23 6.20 0.70
N ALA A 53 -0.17 6.43 -0.53
CA ALA A 53 0.73 6.58 -1.66
C ALA A 53 0.27 7.71 -2.56
N ALA A 54 1.16 8.21 -3.41
CA ALA A 54 0.83 9.25 -4.37
C ALA A 54 0.78 8.69 -5.78
N TYR A 55 -0.35 8.85 -6.43
CA TYR A 55 -0.52 8.50 -7.82
C TYR A 55 0.11 9.59 -8.69
N GLN A 56 1.00 9.20 -9.58
CA GLN A 56 1.78 10.11 -10.40
C GLN A 56 1.36 10.09 -11.87
N GLY A 57 0.12 9.70 -12.12
CA GLY A 57 -0.42 9.63 -13.48
C GLY A 57 -0.03 8.36 -14.21
N GLU A 58 -0.56 8.18 -15.41
CA GLU A 58 -0.28 7.00 -16.23
C GLU A 58 1.10 7.04 -16.87
N ALA A 59 1.65 8.25 -17.05
CA ALA A 59 2.97 8.46 -17.61
C ALA A 59 3.60 9.72 -17.04
N ASP A 60 4.92 9.81 -17.15
CA ASP A 60 5.62 11.01 -16.70
C ASP A 60 5.18 12.22 -17.52
N GLY A 61 4.95 13.32 -16.82
CA GLY A 61 4.51 14.55 -17.43
C GLY A 61 3.00 14.69 -17.63
N ASP A 62 2.21 13.77 -17.11
CA ASP A 62 0.76 13.92 -17.12
C ASP A 62 0.32 15.25 -16.49
N LYS A 63 -0.56 15.95 -17.20
CA LYS A 63 -1.10 17.23 -16.74
C LYS A 63 -2.44 17.10 -16.04
N VAL A 64 -3.10 15.95 -16.18
CA VAL A 64 -4.41 15.70 -15.61
C VAL A 64 -4.37 14.39 -14.85
N ILE A 65 -4.01 14.47 -13.57
CA ILE A 65 -3.89 13.31 -12.71
C ILE A 65 -5.12 13.24 -11.83
N ARG A 66 -5.85 12.14 -11.90
CA ARG A 66 -7.06 11.90 -11.14
C ARG A 66 -6.93 10.67 -10.28
N LEU A 67 -7.45 10.75 -9.07
CA LEU A 67 -7.56 9.61 -8.18
C LEU A 67 -9.05 9.38 -7.89
N VAL A 68 -9.55 8.26 -8.34
CA VAL A 68 -10.96 7.92 -8.20
C VAL A 68 -11.12 6.71 -7.31
N ARG A 69 -11.88 6.85 -6.26
CA ARG A 69 -12.15 5.77 -5.31
C ARG A 69 -12.74 4.55 -6.03
N ARG A 70 -12.28 3.36 -5.64
CA ARG A 70 -12.64 2.06 -6.19
C ARG A 70 -12.03 1.72 -7.53
N GLN A 71 -11.27 2.61 -8.13
CA GLN A 71 -10.53 2.28 -9.33
C GLN A 71 -9.21 1.62 -9.03
N SER A 72 -8.69 0.87 -9.98
CA SER A 72 -7.43 0.17 -9.87
C SER A 72 -6.29 1.01 -10.45
N TYR A 73 -5.16 0.98 -9.77
CA TYR A 73 -3.95 1.70 -10.16
C TYR A 73 -2.74 0.77 -10.07
N ARG A 74 -1.85 0.88 -11.05
CA ARG A 74 -0.61 0.10 -11.04
C ARG A 74 0.34 0.65 -10.00
N GLY A 75 0.95 -0.24 -9.23
CA GLY A 75 1.95 0.17 -8.24
C GLY A 75 3.14 0.90 -8.85
N SER A 76 3.49 0.60 -10.10
CA SER A 76 4.56 1.31 -10.81
C SER A 76 4.31 2.81 -10.98
N ARG A 77 3.09 3.27 -10.78
CA ARG A 77 2.73 4.69 -10.83
C ARG A 77 2.37 5.27 -9.47
N LEU A 78 2.62 4.50 -8.42
CA LEU A 78 2.40 4.92 -7.03
C LEU A 78 3.74 5.05 -6.31
N GLY A 79 4.00 6.20 -5.75
CA GLY A 79 5.20 6.47 -4.96
C GLY A 79 4.91 6.59 -3.48
N PRO A 80 5.87 6.24 -2.63
CA PRO A 80 5.73 6.40 -1.18
C PRO A 80 5.49 7.86 -0.77
N VAL A 81 4.74 8.03 0.30
CA VAL A 81 4.37 9.34 0.82
C VAL A 81 4.72 9.44 2.28
N GLY A 82 5.42 10.53 2.63
CA GLY A 82 5.56 10.98 4.00
C GLY A 82 4.68 12.20 4.25
N ILE A 83 4.16 12.33 5.45
CA ILE A 83 3.32 13.47 5.84
C ILE A 83 3.95 14.14 7.05
N SER A 84 4.10 15.45 7.01
CA SER A 84 4.55 16.21 8.16
C SER A 84 3.71 17.45 8.36
N VAL A 85 3.67 17.91 9.60
CA VAL A 85 3.08 19.19 9.96
C VAL A 85 4.21 20.07 10.46
N PRO A 86 4.55 21.17 9.75
CA PRO A 86 5.64 22.03 10.17
C PRO A 86 5.31 22.70 11.52
N SER A 87 6.34 22.91 12.32
CA SER A 87 6.23 23.65 13.56
C SER A 87 6.93 25.00 13.45
N THR A 88 6.48 25.96 14.24
CA THR A 88 7.19 27.22 14.39
C THR A 88 8.37 27.05 15.33
N PRO A 89 9.32 27.99 15.35
CA PRO A 89 10.43 27.96 16.32
C PRO A 89 9.99 27.91 17.78
N THR A 90 8.77 28.31 18.08
CA THR A 90 8.20 28.27 19.42
C THR A 90 7.53 26.92 19.74
N GLY A 91 7.56 25.96 18.83
CA GLY A 91 6.93 24.65 19.01
C GLY A 91 5.46 24.59 18.64
N THR A 92 4.89 25.69 18.15
CA THR A 92 3.50 25.71 17.69
C THR A 92 3.41 25.08 16.30
N TYR A 93 2.47 24.17 16.10
CA TYR A 93 2.27 23.51 14.81
C TYR A 93 1.45 24.39 13.89
N ILE A 94 1.89 24.44 12.62
CA ILE A 94 1.12 25.06 11.56
C ILE A 94 0.11 24.05 11.06
N ALA A 95 -1.13 24.48 10.86
CA ALA A 95 -2.22 23.59 10.51
C ALA A 95 -2.16 23.00 9.08
N SER A 96 -1.21 23.41 8.27
CA SER A 96 -1.09 22.94 6.87
C SER A 96 -0.11 21.79 6.78
N PRO A 97 -0.57 20.54 6.60
CA PRO A 97 0.33 19.42 6.42
C PRO A 97 1.07 19.50 5.08
N GLN A 98 2.29 19.00 5.07
CA GLN A 98 3.09 18.87 3.86
C GLN A 98 3.24 17.40 3.50
N PHE A 99 3.18 17.10 2.20
CA PHE A 99 3.40 15.78 1.68
C PHE A 99 4.78 15.69 1.04
N PHE A 100 5.52 14.67 1.44
CA PHE A 100 6.78 14.31 0.80
C PHE A 100 6.53 13.10 -0.08
N ILE A 101 6.79 13.22 -1.36
CA ILE A 101 6.45 12.20 -2.35
C ILE A 101 7.73 11.75 -3.03
N THR A 102 7.99 10.46 -2.96
CA THR A 102 9.08 9.85 -3.72
C THR A 102 8.64 9.64 -5.16
N GLY A 103 9.44 10.07 -6.11
CA GLY A 103 9.17 9.83 -7.53
C GLY A 103 9.19 8.35 -7.89
N CYS A 104 8.36 7.94 -8.83
CA CYS A 104 8.27 6.54 -9.25
C CYS A 104 9.57 6.01 -9.86
N SER A 105 10.42 6.90 -10.39
CA SER A 105 11.73 6.52 -10.88
C SER A 105 12.71 6.15 -9.77
N GLU A 106 12.49 6.65 -8.57
CA GLU A 106 13.32 6.33 -7.41
C GLU A 106 12.81 5.09 -6.71
N HIS A 107 11.52 5.05 -6.42
CA HIS A 107 10.85 3.87 -5.88
C HIS A 107 9.37 3.89 -6.23
N SER A 108 8.87 2.78 -6.70
CA SER A 108 7.44 2.56 -6.94
C SER A 108 6.97 1.33 -6.18
N LEU A 109 5.66 1.25 -5.98
CA LEU A 109 5.09 0.14 -5.24
C LEU A 109 4.96 -1.11 -6.11
N PRO A 110 5.10 -2.32 -5.53
CA PRO A 110 4.87 -3.56 -6.26
C PRO A 110 3.38 -3.83 -6.45
N GLY A 111 3.03 -4.47 -7.56
CA GLY A 111 1.68 -4.98 -7.77
C GLY A 111 0.65 -3.95 -8.20
N SER A 112 -0.60 -4.24 -7.90
CA SER A 112 -1.76 -3.42 -8.24
C SER A 112 -2.55 -3.05 -6.99
N TYR A 113 -3.23 -1.92 -7.06
CA TYR A 113 -3.89 -1.31 -5.91
C TYR A 113 -5.28 -0.82 -6.25
N CYS A 114 -6.17 -0.87 -5.28
CA CYS A 114 -7.48 -0.25 -5.38
C CYS A 114 -7.47 1.02 -4.51
N ALA A 115 -7.90 2.13 -5.08
CA ALA A 115 -7.99 3.37 -4.33
C ALA A 115 -9.17 3.32 -3.35
N LEU A 116 -8.90 3.68 -2.11
CA LEU A 116 -9.91 3.78 -1.05
C LEU A 116 -10.30 5.24 -0.77
N SER A 117 -9.65 6.18 -1.44
CA SER A 117 -9.94 7.61 -1.38
C SER A 117 -9.91 8.20 -2.78
N GLY A 118 -10.37 9.44 -2.88
CA GLY A 118 -10.39 10.14 -4.15
C GLY A 118 -11.80 10.44 -4.64
N VAL A 119 -11.89 11.33 -5.60
CA VAL A 119 -13.15 11.79 -6.17
C VAL A 119 -13.04 11.90 -7.70
N PRO A 120 -14.15 11.71 -8.45
CA PRO A 120 -14.06 11.64 -9.90
C PRO A 120 -13.77 12.99 -10.58
N ASP A 121 -14.13 14.10 -9.95
CA ASP A 121 -14.10 15.40 -10.62
C ASP A 121 -12.83 16.21 -10.31
N ALA A 122 -12.07 15.84 -9.28
CA ALA A 122 -10.86 16.55 -8.93
C ALA A 122 -9.66 16.01 -9.72
N HIS A 123 -8.80 16.91 -10.16
CA HIS A 123 -7.56 16.56 -10.82
C HIS A 123 -6.47 17.58 -10.51
N VAL A 124 -5.23 17.14 -10.66
CA VAL A 124 -4.06 18.00 -10.47
C VAL A 124 -3.05 17.73 -11.57
N SER A 125 -2.07 18.60 -11.71
CA SER A 125 -0.96 18.41 -12.64
C SER A 125 0.28 17.81 -11.98
N GLY A 126 0.21 17.57 -10.70
CA GLY A 126 1.27 16.89 -9.95
C GLY A 126 0.83 15.52 -9.49
N ALA A 127 1.37 15.04 -8.38
CA ALA A 127 0.95 13.78 -7.79
C ALA A 127 -0.27 13.97 -6.90
N MET A 128 -1.12 12.95 -6.82
CA MET A 128 -2.29 12.96 -5.95
C MET A 128 -2.17 11.88 -4.88
N PRO A 129 -1.96 12.26 -3.60
CA PRO A 129 -1.91 11.29 -2.50
C PRO A 129 -3.27 10.69 -2.22
N GLY A 130 -3.27 9.45 -1.79
CA GLY A 130 -4.48 8.76 -1.39
C GLY A 130 -4.20 7.50 -0.59
N LEU A 131 -5.26 6.87 -0.12
CA LEU A 131 -5.22 5.60 0.58
C LEU A 131 -5.50 4.48 -0.41
N PHE A 132 -4.70 3.43 -0.34
CA PHE A 132 -4.79 2.29 -1.24
C PHE A 132 -4.75 0.97 -0.48
N ILE A 133 -5.36 -0.04 -1.06
CA ILE A 133 -5.21 -1.43 -0.64
C ILE A 133 -4.58 -2.22 -1.78
N ARG A 134 -3.57 -3.01 -1.48
CA ARG A 134 -2.92 -3.84 -2.49
C ARG A 134 -3.81 -5.03 -2.85
N THR A 135 -4.05 -5.22 -4.14
CA THR A 135 -4.92 -6.28 -4.66
C THR A 135 -4.17 -7.43 -5.34
N SER A 136 -2.96 -7.15 -5.77
CA SER A 136 -2.12 -8.19 -6.36
C SER A 136 -0.63 -7.89 -6.26
#